data_ad453346573ba668a6da4c0d2162a2aa
#
_entry.id   ad453346573ba668a6da4c0d2162a2aa
#
_cell.length_a   1.000
_cell.length_b   1.000
_cell.length_c   1.000
_cell.angle_alpha   90.00
_cell.angle_beta   90.00
_cell.angle_gamma   90.00
#
_symmetry.space_group_name_H-M   'P 1'
#
loop_
_entity.id
_entity.type
_entity.pdbx_description
1 polymer ?
#
loop_
_entity_poly.entity_id
_entity_poly.type
_entity_poly.pdbx_seq_one_letter_code
_entity_poly.pdbx_strand_id
1 'polypeptide(L)'
;MKKLLKRIFCLSALSLLLLPACAQTVFTHPWQGKRVAYFGDSLTDPAAPAGNEKYWNVLREQLGITPYVYAVNGREWNDIPRQAEQLEKEHGRDFDAIMIFMGTNDYNAGIPVGTWYTESIEEVEAATGEQRSMKTRKRRVPVMDGSTLCGRINIAMNKIKTMFPDKQVVLLTPIHRAYAMFGDTNVQPSEEYQNSCGEWFSDYVEAVRQAGSVWSVPVIDLYAVSGIYPLLESNSQYLNNAQTDRLHLNPKGHSRLGATLVYQLMALPCTF
;
A
#
# COMPACT_ATOMS: atom_id res chain seq x y z
N MET A 1 43.28 -88.03 12.21
CA MET A 1 43.19 -86.79 13.08
C MET A 1 43.23 -85.56 12.23
N LYS A 2 42.09 -85.04 11.80
CA LYS A 2 41.99 -83.74 11.08
C LYS A 2 40.92 -82.93 11.72
N LYS A 3 41.31 -81.83 12.36
CA LYS A 3 40.42 -80.86 12.99
C LYS A 3 39.73 -79.99 11.93
N LEU A 4 38.41 -80.00 11.96
CA LEU A 4 37.56 -79.23 11.07
C LEU A 4 37.31 -77.89 11.73
N LEU A 5 37.87 -76.80 11.20
CA LEU A 5 37.60 -75.42 11.63
C LEU A 5 36.28 -74.93 11.00
N LYS A 6 35.26 -74.77 11.80
CA LYS A 6 34.02 -74.05 11.39
C LYS A 6 34.24 -72.55 11.44
N ARG A 7 34.23 -71.91 10.29
CA ARG A 7 34.12 -70.43 10.14
C ARG A 7 32.69 -70.03 10.34
N ILE A 8 32.40 -69.29 11.39
CA ILE A 8 31.13 -68.61 11.60
C ILE A 8 31.23 -67.27 10.87
N PHE A 9 30.39 -67.10 9.85
CA PHE A 9 30.19 -65.80 9.19
C PHE A 9 29.11 -65.05 9.95
N CYS A 10 29.50 -63.99 10.71
CA CYS A 10 28.55 -63.00 11.25
C CYS A 10 28.14 -62.05 10.12
N LEU A 11 26.92 -62.19 9.62
CA LEU A 11 26.25 -61.17 8.82
C LEU A 11 25.73 -60.12 9.80
N SER A 12 26.41 -58.99 9.93
CA SER A 12 25.86 -57.78 10.54
C SER A 12 24.91 -57.12 9.53
N ALA A 13 23.60 -57.33 9.75
CA ALA A 13 22.58 -56.56 9.05
C ALA A 13 22.60 -55.12 9.53
N LEU A 14 23.16 -54.21 8.73
CA LEU A 14 23.12 -52.77 8.94
C LEU A 14 21.72 -52.28 8.50
N SER A 15 20.79 -52.22 9.45
CA SER A 15 19.48 -51.61 9.24
C SER A 15 19.64 -50.10 9.13
N LEU A 16 19.64 -49.60 7.89
CA LEU A 16 19.51 -48.17 7.60
C LEU A 16 18.12 -47.74 8.04
N LEU A 17 18.04 -47.07 9.19
CA LEU A 17 16.86 -46.32 9.63
C LEU A 17 16.69 -45.13 8.67
N LEU A 18 15.85 -45.32 7.63
CA LEU A 18 15.30 -44.23 6.84
C LEU A 18 14.37 -43.42 7.77
N LEU A 19 14.91 -42.40 8.43
CA LEU A 19 14.07 -41.39 9.05
C LEU A 19 13.26 -40.71 7.94
N PRO A 20 11.93 -40.62 8.07
CA PRO A 20 11.16 -39.84 7.12
C PRO A 20 11.67 -38.39 7.21
N ALA A 21 12.24 -37.89 6.12
CA ALA A 21 12.49 -36.45 5.99
C ALA A 21 11.14 -35.77 6.11
N CYS A 22 10.83 -35.23 7.28
CA CYS A 22 9.74 -34.28 7.42
C CYS A 22 10.01 -33.18 6.40
N ALA A 23 9.27 -33.17 5.31
CA ALA A 23 9.29 -32.05 4.38
C ALA A 23 8.83 -30.84 5.19
N GLN A 24 9.78 -30.04 5.67
CA GLN A 24 9.48 -28.73 6.25
C GLN A 24 8.82 -27.94 5.15
N THR A 25 7.53 -27.66 5.29
CA THR A 25 6.82 -26.75 4.41
C THR A 25 7.45 -25.38 4.65
N VAL A 26 8.36 -24.97 3.76
CA VAL A 26 8.95 -23.63 3.81
C VAL A 26 7.84 -22.67 3.40
N PHE A 27 7.34 -21.91 4.36
CA PHE A 27 6.39 -20.85 4.06
C PHE A 27 7.11 -19.76 3.24
N THR A 28 6.64 -19.53 2.04
CA THR A 28 7.17 -18.46 1.17
C THR A 28 6.24 -17.26 1.24
N HIS A 29 6.79 -16.10 1.50
CA HIS A 29 6.02 -14.86 1.53
C HIS A 29 5.37 -14.62 0.14
N PRO A 30 4.05 -14.36 0.05
CA PRO A 30 3.35 -14.28 -1.25
C PRO A 30 3.89 -13.17 -2.16
N TRP A 31 4.51 -12.13 -1.61
CA TRP A 31 5.12 -11.03 -2.35
C TRP A 31 6.60 -11.25 -2.71
N GLN A 32 7.17 -12.41 -2.37
CA GLN A 32 8.59 -12.66 -2.64
C GLN A 32 8.89 -12.64 -4.13
N GLY A 33 9.91 -11.86 -4.52
CA GLY A 33 10.40 -11.74 -5.89
C GLY A 33 9.47 -11.00 -6.85
N LYS A 34 8.40 -10.35 -6.36
CA LYS A 34 7.44 -9.63 -7.21
C LYS A 34 7.99 -8.30 -7.71
N ARG A 35 7.48 -7.86 -8.87
CA ARG A 35 7.77 -6.54 -9.45
C ARG A 35 6.62 -5.62 -9.06
N VAL A 36 6.93 -4.58 -8.28
CA VAL A 36 5.93 -3.72 -7.67
C VAL A 36 6.16 -2.26 -8.08
N ALA A 37 5.13 -1.64 -8.65
CA ALA A 37 5.13 -0.22 -8.91
C ALA A 37 4.70 0.55 -7.66
N TYR A 38 5.46 1.56 -7.28
CA TYR A 38 5.22 2.42 -6.13
C TYR A 38 4.81 3.80 -6.60
N PHE A 39 3.55 4.14 -6.36
CA PHE A 39 2.98 5.46 -6.61
C PHE A 39 2.88 6.22 -5.30
N GLY A 40 3.09 7.53 -5.36
CA GLY A 40 3.02 8.32 -4.13
C GLY A 40 3.65 9.69 -4.28
N ASP A 41 3.99 10.23 -3.12
CA ASP A 41 4.60 11.54 -2.93
C ASP A 41 6.01 11.43 -2.32
N SER A 42 6.41 12.45 -1.53
CA SER A 42 7.74 12.54 -0.89
C SER A 42 8.07 11.36 0.04
N LEU A 43 7.07 10.71 0.65
CA LEU A 43 7.32 9.55 1.50
C LEU A 43 7.78 8.32 0.69
N THR A 44 7.58 8.34 -0.61
CA THR A 44 7.95 7.27 -1.55
C THR A 44 9.07 7.68 -2.51
N ASP A 45 9.15 8.95 -2.89
CA ASP A 45 10.11 9.51 -3.86
C ASP A 45 11.56 9.40 -3.35
N PRO A 46 12.48 8.73 -4.08
CA PRO A 46 13.90 8.68 -3.72
C PRO A 46 14.61 10.03 -3.78
N ALA A 47 14.05 11.04 -4.45
CA ALA A 47 14.61 12.40 -4.45
C ALA A 47 14.26 13.22 -3.18
N ALA A 48 13.32 12.73 -2.35
CA ALA A 48 12.94 13.35 -1.08
C ALA A 48 13.80 12.85 0.10
N PRO A 49 13.66 13.40 1.33
CA PRO A 49 14.42 12.96 2.50
C PRO A 49 14.47 11.44 2.68
N ALA A 50 15.57 10.91 3.21
CA ALA A 50 16.01 9.52 3.29
C ALA A 50 16.44 8.89 1.95
N GLY A 51 16.33 9.55 0.82
CA GLY A 51 16.86 9.07 -0.46
C GLY A 51 16.37 7.66 -0.81
N ASN A 52 17.29 6.77 -1.12
CA ASN A 52 16.98 5.37 -1.41
C ASN A 52 16.71 4.52 -0.16
N GLU A 53 16.84 5.06 1.05
CA GLU A 53 16.54 4.34 2.29
C GLU A 53 15.06 4.43 2.67
N LYS A 54 14.18 4.25 1.67
CA LYS A 54 12.72 4.26 1.81
C LYS A 54 12.16 2.89 2.21
N TYR A 55 10.91 2.86 2.66
CA TYR A 55 10.22 1.63 3.04
C TYR A 55 10.19 0.56 1.93
N TRP A 56 10.09 0.96 0.67
CA TRP A 56 10.12 0.05 -0.47
C TRP A 56 11.50 -0.61 -0.66
N ASN A 57 12.58 0.04 -0.23
CA ASN A 57 13.91 -0.58 -0.22
C ASN A 57 14.00 -1.71 0.81
N VAL A 58 13.35 -1.54 1.98
CA VAL A 58 13.24 -2.62 2.97
C VAL A 58 12.49 -3.83 2.38
N LEU A 59 11.42 -3.59 1.63
CA LEU A 59 10.68 -4.65 0.94
C LEU A 59 11.55 -5.32 -0.14
N ARG A 60 12.37 -4.53 -0.86
CA ARG A 60 13.36 -5.08 -1.81
C ARG A 60 14.35 -6.00 -1.11
N GLU A 61 14.91 -5.58 0.01
CA GLU A 61 15.94 -6.34 0.73
C GLU A 61 15.39 -7.60 1.40
N GLN A 62 14.21 -7.52 2.01
CA GLN A 62 13.64 -8.63 2.77
C GLN A 62 12.84 -9.62 1.93
N LEU A 63 12.18 -9.15 0.87
CA LEU A 63 11.30 -9.96 0.04
C LEU A 63 11.82 -10.16 -1.39
N GLY A 64 12.96 -9.56 -1.74
CA GLY A 64 13.47 -9.61 -3.12
C GLY A 64 12.59 -8.90 -4.14
N ILE A 65 11.72 -7.98 -3.71
CA ILE A 65 10.85 -7.20 -4.59
C ILE A 65 11.71 -6.35 -5.54
N THR A 66 11.33 -6.31 -6.82
CA THR A 66 11.86 -5.35 -7.78
C THR A 66 10.99 -4.11 -7.78
N PRO A 67 11.46 -2.96 -7.25
CA PRO A 67 10.66 -1.74 -7.16
C PRO A 67 10.72 -0.93 -8.47
N TYR A 68 9.56 -0.46 -8.93
CA TYR A 68 9.40 0.56 -9.97
C TYR A 68 8.79 1.80 -9.33
N VAL A 69 9.58 2.84 -9.06
CA VAL A 69 9.17 4.00 -8.26
C VAL A 69 8.83 5.18 -9.17
N TYR A 70 7.56 5.61 -9.16
CA TYR A 70 7.02 6.73 -9.96
C TYR A 70 6.57 7.92 -9.10
N ALA A 71 6.70 7.78 -7.79
CA ALA A 71 6.37 8.82 -6.83
C ALA A 71 7.19 10.10 -7.05
N VAL A 72 6.55 11.24 -6.81
CA VAL A 72 7.19 12.56 -6.93
C VAL A 72 6.84 13.42 -5.71
N ASN A 73 7.85 14.03 -5.11
CA ASN A 73 7.73 14.92 -3.96
C ASN A 73 6.64 16.00 -4.18
N GLY A 74 5.82 16.24 -3.16
CA GLY A 74 4.78 17.26 -3.16
C GLY A 74 3.54 16.94 -4.00
N ARG A 75 3.45 15.75 -4.60
CA ARG A 75 2.29 15.38 -5.43
C ARG A 75 1.11 14.93 -4.57
N GLU A 76 -0.08 15.03 -5.18
CA GLU A 76 -1.40 14.76 -4.63
C GLU A 76 -2.07 13.65 -5.45
N TRP A 77 -3.24 13.17 -5.04
CA TRP A 77 -3.98 12.11 -5.73
C TRP A 77 -4.26 12.38 -7.22
N ASN A 78 -4.36 13.64 -7.61
CA ASN A 78 -4.51 14.02 -9.03
C ASN A 78 -3.31 13.67 -9.91
N ASP A 79 -2.14 13.34 -9.34
CA ASP A 79 -0.94 12.92 -10.08
C ASP A 79 -0.88 11.40 -10.33
N ILE A 80 -1.67 10.60 -9.63
CA ILE A 80 -1.66 9.14 -9.76
C ILE A 80 -1.96 8.67 -11.20
N PRO A 81 -2.90 9.29 -11.95
CA PRO A 81 -3.09 8.94 -13.36
C PRO A 81 -1.83 9.08 -14.24
N ARG A 82 -1.02 10.12 -14.02
CA ARG A 82 0.26 10.32 -14.71
C ARG A 82 1.29 9.25 -14.34
N GLN A 83 1.37 8.89 -13.05
CA GLN A 83 2.27 7.84 -12.58
C GLN A 83 1.91 6.48 -13.21
N ALA A 84 0.61 6.19 -13.36
CA ALA A 84 0.13 4.98 -14.03
C ALA A 84 0.47 4.96 -15.54
N GLU A 85 0.34 6.10 -16.22
CA GLU A 85 0.72 6.24 -17.65
C GLU A 85 2.24 6.04 -17.84
N GLN A 86 3.04 6.55 -16.93
CA GLN A 86 4.48 6.36 -16.97
C GLN A 86 4.87 4.89 -16.77
N LEU A 87 4.25 4.19 -15.82
CA LEU A 87 4.43 2.75 -15.63
C LEU A 87 4.08 1.97 -16.92
N GLU A 88 2.94 2.26 -17.53
CA GLU A 88 2.54 1.61 -18.78
C GLU A 88 3.55 1.86 -19.91
N LYS A 89 4.00 3.09 -20.04
CA LYS A 89 4.99 3.47 -21.07
C LYS A 89 6.32 2.73 -20.91
N GLU A 90 6.78 2.52 -19.68
CA GLU A 90 8.11 1.96 -19.38
C GLU A 90 8.11 0.43 -19.28
N HIS A 91 7.04 -0.14 -18.74
CA HIS A 91 6.96 -1.57 -18.43
C HIS A 91 5.74 -2.28 -19.05
N GLY A 92 4.82 -1.55 -19.68
CA GLY A 92 3.59 -2.13 -20.22
C GLY A 92 2.82 -2.86 -19.13
N ARG A 93 2.71 -4.17 -19.24
CA ARG A 93 2.07 -5.04 -18.25
C ARG A 93 3.08 -5.94 -17.52
N ASP A 94 4.37 -5.68 -17.68
CA ASP A 94 5.44 -6.51 -17.09
C ASP A 94 5.74 -6.13 -15.63
N PHE A 95 4.73 -6.16 -14.79
CA PHE A 95 4.78 -6.01 -13.34
C PHE A 95 3.66 -6.82 -12.69
N ASP A 96 3.70 -6.97 -11.36
CA ASP A 96 2.78 -7.84 -10.63
C ASP A 96 1.77 -7.03 -9.80
N ALA A 97 2.20 -5.91 -9.21
CA ALA A 97 1.36 -5.10 -8.31
C ALA A 97 1.64 -3.60 -8.38
N ILE A 98 0.66 -2.81 -7.95
CA ILE A 98 0.77 -1.36 -7.70
C ILE A 98 0.49 -1.10 -6.22
N MET A 99 1.35 -0.33 -5.58
CA MET A 99 1.17 0.14 -4.20
C MET A 99 1.09 1.66 -4.20
N ILE A 100 0.02 2.23 -3.64
CA ILE A 100 -0.25 3.68 -3.65
C ILE A 100 -0.19 4.22 -2.24
N PHE A 101 0.72 5.16 -1.99
CA PHE A 101 0.88 5.86 -0.72
C PHE A 101 0.75 7.36 -0.92
N MET A 102 -0.47 7.91 -0.73
CA MET A 102 -0.84 9.28 -1.10
C MET A 102 -1.91 9.85 -0.16
N GLY A 103 -1.98 11.18 -0.05
CA GLY A 103 -3.06 11.91 0.62
C GLY A 103 -2.60 12.99 1.60
N THR A 104 -1.35 12.96 2.05
CA THR A 104 -0.85 13.99 2.98
C THR A 104 -0.78 15.37 2.34
N ASN A 105 -0.48 15.46 1.05
CA ASN A 105 -0.41 16.73 0.34
C ASN A 105 -1.80 17.25 -0.05
N ASP A 106 -2.77 16.38 -0.31
CA ASP A 106 -4.17 16.79 -0.52
C ASP A 106 -4.73 17.51 0.72
N TYR A 107 -4.43 16.98 1.93
CA TYR A 107 -4.76 17.67 3.18
C TYR A 107 -4.06 19.02 3.28
N ASN A 108 -2.75 19.08 3.02
CA ASN A 108 -1.98 20.31 3.11
C ASN A 108 -2.43 21.37 2.12
N ALA A 109 -2.86 20.97 0.93
CA ALA A 109 -3.39 21.86 -0.11
C ALA A 109 -4.83 22.33 0.18
N GLY A 110 -5.48 21.79 1.22
CA GLY A 110 -6.87 22.11 1.56
C GLY A 110 -7.86 21.63 0.49
N ILE A 111 -7.62 20.46 -0.10
CA ILE A 111 -8.54 19.87 -1.06
C ILE A 111 -9.70 19.24 -0.30
N PRO A 112 -10.95 19.70 -0.49
CA PRO A 112 -12.09 19.13 0.22
C PRO A 112 -12.20 17.62 0.03
N VAL A 113 -12.56 16.87 1.08
CA VAL A 113 -12.72 15.41 0.98
C VAL A 113 -13.83 15.05 0.01
N GLY A 114 -14.95 15.75 0.05
CA GLY A 114 -16.09 15.54 -0.86
C GLY A 114 -16.85 14.24 -0.62
N THR A 115 -17.50 13.74 -1.63
CA THR A 115 -18.32 12.52 -1.59
C THR A 115 -17.92 11.54 -2.67
N TRP A 116 -18.15 10.23 -2.40
CA TRP A 116 -17.83 9.15 -3.36
C TRP A 116 -18.79 9.09 -4.54
N TYR A 117 -20.06 9.46 -4.31
CA TYR A 117 -21.15 9.27 -5.28
C TYR A 117 -22.06 10.48 -5.31
N THR A 118 -22.63 10.73 -6.50
CA THR A 118 -23.88 11.45 -6.66
C THR A 118 -25.03 10.46 -6.74
N GLU A 119 -26.24 10.88 -6.34
CA GLU A 119 -27.45 10.06 -6.44
C GLU A 119 -28.43 10.69 -7.44
N SER A 120 -29.02 9.85 -8.31
CA SER A 120 -30.09 10.19 -9.23
C SER A 120 -31.26 9.22 -9.04
N ILE A 121 -32.46 9.61 -9.54
CA ILE A 121 -33.62 8.71 -9.61
C ILE A 121 -33.74 8.31 -11.08
N GLU A 122 -33.77 6.99 -11.33
CA GLU A 122 -33.82 6.45 -12.70
C GLU A 122 -34.76 5.26 -12.78
N GLU A 123 -35.29 5.03 -14.00
CA GLU A 123 -36.04 3.82 -14.32
C GLU A 123 -35.09 2.69 -14.68
N VAL A 124 -35.26 1.54 -14.05
CA VAL A 124 -34.45 0.33 -14.28
C VAL A 124 -35.34 -0.88 -14.42
N GLU A 125 -35.02 -1.74 -15.35
CA GLU A 125 -35.74 -3.00 -15.52
C GLU A 125 -35.46 -3.96 -14.36
N ALA A 126 -36.50 -4.43 -13.68
CA ALA A 126 -36.38 -5.33 -12.53
C ALA A 126 -37.62 -6.28 -12.43
N ALA A 127 -37.36 -7.44 -11.80
CA ALA A 127 -38.42 -8.42 -11.44
C ALA A 127 -37.96 -9.19 -10.19
N THR A 128 -38.94 -9.54 -9.32
CA THR A 128 -38.69 -10.42 -8.15
C THR A 128 -39.96 -11.26 -7.96
N GLY A 129 -39.99 -12.46 -8.57
CA GLY A 129 -41.15 -13.36 -8.55
C GLY A 129 -42.38 -12.84 -9.31
N GLU A 130 -42.19 -11.81 -10.12
CA GLU A 130 -43.22 -11.17 -10.95
C GLU A 130 -42.71 -10.95 -12.38
N GLN A 131 -43.62 -10.52 -13.28
CA GLN A 131 -43.20 -10.17 -14.65
C GLN A 131 -42.26 -8.97 -14.64
N ARG A 132 -41.24 -9.03 -15.49
CA ARG A 132 -40.25 -7.97 -15.69
C ARG A 132 -40.94 -6.67 -16.09
N SER A 133 -40.58 -5.58 -15.42
CA SER A 133 -41.12 -4.24 -15.66
C SER A 133 -40.14 -3.15 -15.25
N MET A 134 -40.37 -1.93 -15.73
CA MET A 134 -39.62 -0.77 -15.29
C MET A 134 -40.00 -0.40 -13.86
N LYS A 135 -38.99 -0.13 -13.03
CA LYS A 135 -39.12 0.26 -11.63
C LYS A 135 -38.26 1.49 -11.37
N THR A 136 -38.82 2.46 -10.69
CA THR A 136 -38.08 3.65 -10.22
C THR A 136 -37.13 3.27 -9.09
N ARG A 137 -35.83 3.59 -9.24
CA ARG A 137 -34.77 3.32 -8.24
C ARG A 137 -33.82 4.50 -8.11
N LYS A 138 -33.22 4.64 -6.92
CA LYS A 138 -32.02 5.47 -6.75
C LYS A 138 -30.83 4.78 -7.36
N ARG A 139 -30.06 5.53 -8.13
CA ARG A 139 -28.78 5.14 -8.70
C ARG A 139 -27.67 5.94 -8.06
N ARG A 140 -26.55 5.30 -7.76
CA ARG A 140 -25.29 5.96 -7.39
C ARG A 140 -24.33 5.97 -8.57
N VAL A 141 -23.74 7.12 -8.82
CA VAL A 141 -22.71 7.31 -9.86
C VAL A 141 -21.45 7.86 -9.18
N PRO A 142 -20.27 7.27 -9.40
CA PRO A 142 -19.03 7.79 -8.83
C PRO A 142 -18.80 9.24 -9.24
N VAL A 143 -18.42 10.07 -8.27
CA VAL A 143 -17.99 11.45 -8.54
C VAL A 143 -16.64 11.43 -9.22
N MET A 144 -16.56 11.97 -10.44
CA MET A 144 -15.33 12.07 -11.24
C MET A 144 -14.88 13.54 -11.32
N ASP A 145 -14.78 14.17 -10.14
CA ASP A 145 -14.42 15.59 -10.01
C ASP A 145 -13.07 15.74 -9.28
N GLY A 146 -12.06 16.22 -10.01
CA GLY A 146 -10.72 16.43 -9.48
C GLY A 146 -10.59 17.57 -8.44
N SER A 147 -11.68 18.29 -8.14
CA SER A 147 -11.68 19.33 -7.09
C SER A 147 -11.80 18.77 -5.67
N THR A 148 -12.17 17.50 -5.52
CA THR A 148 -12.33 16.81 -4.23
C THR A 148 -11.46 15.58 -4.12
N LEU A 149 -11.07 15.17 -2.91
CA LEU A 149 -10.25 14.00 -2.66
C LEU A 149 -10.93 12.71 -3.16
N CYS A 150 -12.20 12.49 -2.81
CA CYS A 150 -12.95 11.31 -3.24
C CYS A 150 -13.04 11.26 -4.78
N GLY A 151 -13.26 12.40 -5.43
CA GLY A 151 -13.27 12.49 -6.89
C GLY A 151 -11.91 12.19 -7.52
N ARG A 152 -10.82 12.72 -6.96
CA ARG A 152 -9.44 12.41 -7.39
C ARG A 152 -9.12 10.93 -7.27
N ILE A 153 -9.48 10.31 -6.14
CA ILE A 153 -9.30 8.87 -5.93
C ILE A 153 -10.15 8.07 -6.93
N ASN A 154 -11.39 8.47 -7.18
CA ASN A 154 -12.23 7.82 -8.19
C ASN A 154 -11.60 7.88 -9.59
N ILE A 155 -11.12 9.04 -10.01
CA ILE A 155 -10.42 9.22 -11.31
C ILE A 155 -9.18 8.30 -11.38
N ALA A 156 -8.35 8.31 -10.34
CA ALA A 156 -7.13 7.52 -10.28
C ALA A 156 -7.41 6.01 -10.32
N MET A 157 -8.33 5.54 -9.50
CA MET A 157 -8.66 4.12 -9.41
C MET A 157 -9.39 3.60 -10.64
N ASN A 158 -10.30 4.39 -11.21
CA ASN A 158 -10.94 4.06 -12.49
C ASN A 158 -9.89 3.86 -13.59
N LYS A 159 -8.93 4.78 -13.69
CA LYS A 159 -7.84 4.69 -14.67
C LYS A 159 -6.99 3.44 -14.46
N ILE A 160 -6.50 3.21 -13.23
CA ILE A 160 -5.65 2.05 -12.90
C ILE A 160 -6.37 0.74 -13.20
N LYS A 161 -7.62 0.58 -12.75
CA LYS A 161 -8.38 -0.67 -12.96
C LYS A 161 -8.78 -0.88 -14.42
N THR A 162 -8.87 0.19 -15.20
CA THR A 162 -9.10 0.10 -16.66
C THR A 162 -7.82 -0.29 -17.39
N MET A 163 -6.68 0.32 -17.04
CA MET A 163 -5.38 0.03 -17.67
C MET A 163 -4.84 -1.35 -17.26
N PHE A 164 -5.01 -1.72 -16.00
CA PHE A 164 -4.37 -2.88 -15.39
C PHE A 164 -5.40 -3.77 -14.63
N PRO A 165 -6.43 -4.31 -15.31
CA PRO A 165 -7.56 -4.99 -14.64
C PRO A 165 -7.17 -6.28 -13.90
N ASP A 166 -6.04 -6.89 -14.25
CA ASP A 166 -5.50 -8.15 -13.71
C ASP A 166 -4.40 -7.95 -12.67
N LYS A 167 -4.01 -6.70 -12.37
CA LYS A 167 -2.92 -6.41 -11.44
C LYS A 167 -3.43 -6.21 -10.02
N GLN A 168 -2.64 -6.68 -9.06
CA GLN A 168 -2.88 -6.41 -7.65
C GLN A 168 -2.69 -4.92 -7.38
N VAL A 169 -3.65 -4.28 -6.74
CA VAL A 169 -3.52 -2.89 -6.24
C VAL A 169 -3.67 -2.91 -4.74
N VAL A 170 -2.81 -2.19 -4.03
CA VAL A 170 -2.87 -2.01 -2.57
C VAL A 170 -2.80 -0.51 -2.26
N LEU A 171 -3.73 -0.03 -1.47
CA LEU A 171 -3.70 1.34 -0.94
C LEU A 171 -3.04 1.36 0.43
N LEU A 172 -2.22 2.37 0.68
CA LEU A 172 -1.65 2.67 1.99
C LEU A 172 -2.29 3.96 2.49
N THR A 173 -2.85 3.94 3.70
CA THR A 173 -3.31 5.21 4.31
C THR A 173 -2.12 6.10 4.60
N PRO A 174 -2.28 7.44 4.55
CA PRO A 174 -1.27 8.35 5.10
C PRO A 174 -0.94 7.96 6.55
N ILE A 175 0.31 8.16 6.97
CA ILE A 175 0.74 8.01 8.37
C ILE A 175 0.46 9.31 9.13
N HIS A 176 0.49 9.25 10.46
CA HIS A 176 0.45 10.45 11.31
C HIS A 176 1.52 11.46 10.91
N ARG A 177 1.18 12.74 11.03
CA ARG A 177 2.07 13.84 10.70
C ARG A 177 2.04 14.93 11.77
N ALA A 178 3.14 15.64 11.94
CA ALA A 178 3.20 16.81 12.76
C ALA A 178 3.73 18.01 11.96
N TYR A 179 4.11 19.09 12.65
CA TYR A 179 4.63 20.30 12.06
C TYR A 179 5.79 20.06 11.10
N ALA A 180 5.77 20.74 9.95
CA ALA A 180 6.87 20.77 9.00
C ALA A 180 7.06 22.15 8.39
N MET A 181 8.32 22.58 8.20
CA MET A 181 8.67 23.88 7.64
C MET A 181 9.77 23.69 6.58
N PHE A 182 9.46 24.07 5.36
CA PHE A 182 10.33 24.00 4.19
C PHE A 182 10.64 25.41 3.63
N GLY A 183 10.92 26.34 4.52
CA GLY A 183 11.09 27.76 4.23
C GLY A 183 9.85 28.59 4.62
N ASP A 184 9.96 29.90 4.48
CA ASP A 184 8.95 30.86 4.98
C ASP A 184 7.59 30.76 4.28
N THR A 185 7.55 30.21 3.07
CA THR A 185 6.34 30.10 2.24
C THR A 185 5.72 28.70 2.24
N ASN A 186 6.34 27.73 2.94
CA ASN A 186 5.83 26.36 3.05
C ASN A 186 5.94 25.89 4.50
N VAL A 187 4.99 26.33 5.30
CA VAL A 187 4.83 25.94 6.71
C VAL A 187 3.55 25.16 6.86
N GLN A 188 3.68 23.92 7.31
CA GLN A 188 2.60 22.97 7.42
C GLN A 188 2.31 22.67 8.89
N PRO A 189 1.13 23.03 9.41
CA PRO A 189 0.71 22.69 10.77
C PRO A 189 0.64 21.18 11.01
N SER A 190 0.65 20.78 12.28
CA SER A 190 0.39 19.38 12.65
C SER A 190 -1.06 18.99 12.34
N GLU A 191 -1.31 17.69 12.31
CA GLU A 191 -2.66 17.11 12.10
C GLU A 191 -3.67 17.46 13.19
N GLU A 192 -3.21 18.08 14.31
CA GLU A 192 -4.06 18.61 15.38
C GLU A 192 -4.86 19.86 14.95
N TYR A 193 -4.55 20.41 13.79
CA TYR A 193 -5.25 21.57 13.24
C TYR A 193 -6.05 21.16 12.00
N GLN A 194 -7.20 21.79 11.82
CA GLN A 194 -7.92 21.72 10.54
C GLN A 194 -7.08 22.40 9.45
N ASN A 195 -7.22 21.90 8.23
CA ASN A 195 -6.61 22.54 7.07
C ASN A 195 -7.38 23.81 6.62
N SER A 196 -6.97 24.40 5.51
CA SER A 196 -7.56 25.67 5.01
C SER A 196 -9.03 25.53 4.53
N CYS A 197 -9.53 24.33 4.27
CA CYS A 197 -10.95 24.10 3.98
C CYS A 197 -11.77 23.62 5.19
N GLY A 198 -11.15 23.55 6.39
CA GLY A 198 -11.84 23.23 7.64
C GLY A 198 -11.98 21.73 7.93
N GLU A 199 -11.21 20.88 7.27
CA GLU A 199 -11.24 19.44 7.46
C GLU A 199 -10.03 18.93 8.24
N TRP A 200 -10.21 17.80 8.95
CA TRP A 200 -9.16 17.16 9.72
C TRP A 200 -8.35 16.19 8.88
N PHE A 201 -7.08 15.98 9.24
CA PHE A 201 -6.25 14.99 8.55
C PHE A 201 -6.83 13.57 8.60
N SER A 202 -7.50 13.22 9.70
CA SER A 202 -8.21 11.94 9.85
C SER A 202 -9.30 11.71 8.80
N ASP A 203 -9.91 12.77 8.25
CA ASP A 203 -10.94 12.65 7.22
C ASP A 203 -10.32 12.17 5.88
N TYR A 204 -9.10 12.61 5.59
CA TYR A 204 -8.31 12.15 4.43
C TYR A 204 -7.88 10.68 4.59
N VAL A 205 -7.45 10.31 5.80
CA VAL A 205 -7.12 8.91 6.12
C VAL A 205 -8.35 8.02 5.93
N GLU A 206 -9.51 8.47 6.45
CA GLU A 206 -10.77 7.72 6.33
C GLU A 206 -11.23 7.59 4.87
N ALA A 207 -11.05 8.62 4.05
CA ALA A 207 -11.31 8.53 2.61
C ALA A 207 -10.47 7.42 1.95
N VAL A 208 -9.17 7.32 2.27
CA VAL A 208 -8.33 6.24 1.72
C VAL A 208 -8.77 4.85 2.22
N ARG A 209 -9.21 4.72 3.49
CA ARG A 209 -9.79 3.46 3.98
C ARG A 209 -11.06 3.08 3.20
N GLN A 210 -11.96 4.02 3.00
CA GLN A 210 -13.21 3.82 2.27
C GLN A 210 -12.96 3.48 0.79
N ALA A 211 -11.92 4.05 0.17
CA ALA A 211 -11.53 3.75 -1.21
C ALA A 211 -11.35 2.25 -1.45
N GLY A 212 -10.84 1.51 -0.46
CA GLY A 212 -10.74 0.06 -0.52
C GLY A 212 -12.08 -0.63 -0.79
N SER A 213 -13.12 -0.23 -0.07
CA SER A 213 -14.47 -0.77 -0.26
C SER A 213 -15.11 -0.28 -1.56
N VAL A 214 -14.91 0.99 -1.91
CA VAL A 214 -15.47 1.58 -3.14
C VAL A 214 -14.92 0.90 -4.39
N TRP A 215 -13.61 0.59 -4.40
CA TRP A 215 -12.89 0.07 -5.57
C TRP A 215 -12.54 -1.41 -5.49
N SER A 216 -12.93 -2.10 -4.42
CA SER A 216 -12.63 -3.52 -4.20
C SER A 216 -11.11 -3.80 -4.28
N VAL A 217 -10.33 -3.08 -3.47
CA VAL A 217 -8.88 -3.25 -3.33
C VAL A 217 -8.49 -3.28 -1.85
N PRO A 218 -7.47 -4.08 -1.46
CA PRO A 218 -6.98 -4.09 -0.09
C PRO A 218 -6.38 -2.74 0.31
N VAL A 219 -6.56 -2.41 1.59
CA VAL A 219 -5.95 -1.23 2.23
C VAL A 219 -5.10 -1.67 3.40
N ILE A 220 -3.87 -1.18 3.48
CA ILE A 220 -3.06 -1.26 4.69
C ILE A 220 -3.19 0.07 5.43
N ASP A 221 -3.77 0.03 6.61
CA ASP A 221 -3.99 1.22 7.44
C ASP A 221 -2.72 1.61 8.21
N LEU A 222 -1.77 2.25 7.53
CA LEU A 222 -0.51 2.69 8.13
C LEU A 222 -0.71 3.77 9.20
N TYR A 223 -1.80 4.53 9.16
CA TYR A 223 -2.15 5.48 10.22
C TYR A 223 -2.29 4.76 11.55
N ALA A 224 -2.95 3.60 11.56
CA ALA A 224 -3.16 2.80 12.76
C ALA A 224 -1.95 1.91 13.13
N VAL A 225 -1.24 1.33 12.13
CA VAL A 225 -0.31 0.23 12.42
C VAL A 225 1.18 0.58 12.25
N SER A 226 1.54 1.77 11.72
CA SER A 226 2.96 2.14 11.55
C SER A 226 3.73 2.22 12.87
N GLY A 227 3.05 2.51 13.96
CA GLY A 227 3.65 2.78 15.27
C GLY A 227 4.55 4.03 15.27
N ILE A 228 4.34 4.93 14.30
CA ILE A 228 5.01 6.23 14.21
C ILE A 228 3.98 7.31 14.54
N TYR A 229 4.21 8.04 15.62
CA TYR A 229 3.31 9.09 16.10
C TYR A 229 4.09 10.40 16.32
N PRO A 230 4.25 11.24 15.29
CA PRO A 230 5.13 12.41 15.29
C PRO A 230 4.81 13.48 16.32
N LEU A 231 3.60 13.48 16.89
CA LEU A 231 3.19 14.42 17.93
C LEU A 231 3.91 14.18 19.27
N LEU A 232 4.44 12.97 19.50
CA LEU A 232 5.23 12.66 20.69
C LEU A 232 6.73 12.86 20.45
N GLU A 233 7.41 13.48 21.42
CA GLU A 233 8.86 13.73 21.36
C GLU A 233 9.66 12.42 21.26
N SER A 234 9.23 11.36 21.92
CA SER A 234 9.87 10.04 21.85
C SER A 234 9.92 9.46 20.45
N ASN A 235 9.10 9.93 19.53
CA ASN A 235 9.07 9.53 18.12
C ASN A 235 10.00 10.36 17.20
N SER A 236 10.65 11.41 17.71
CA SER A 236 11.60 12.23 16.96
C SER A 236 12.71 11.41 16.31
N GLN A 237 13.08 10.28 16.90
CA GLN A 237 14.08 9.35 16.37
C GLN A 237 13.73 8.75 14.99
N TYR A 238 12.48 8.84 14.54
CA TYR A 238 12.00 8.32 13.24
C TYR A 238 11.84 9.40 12.19
N LEU A 239 12.00 10.68 12.58
CA LEU A 239 11.68 11.83 11.75
C LEU A 239 12.94 12.43 11.13
N ASN A 240 12.78 13.07 9.99
CA ASN A 240 13.88 13.69 9.25
C ASN A 240 14.54 14.81 10.05
N ASN A 241 13.74 15.66 10.71
CA ASN A 241 14.22 16.69 11.61
C ASN A 241 13.18 16.98 12.70
N ALA A 242 13.55 16.73 13.97
CA ALA A 242 12.64 16.89 15.11
C ALA A 242 12.12 18.33 15.30
N GLN A 243 12.85 19.35 14.84
CA GLN A 243 12.50 20.77 15.00
C GLN A 243 11.75 21.35 13.80
N THR A 244 12.09 20.91 12.58
CA THR A 244 11.61 21.56 11.35
C THR A 244 10.89 20.63 10.39
N ASP A 245 10.98 19.31 10.56
CA ASP A 245 10.37 18.35 9.65
C ASP A 245 9.92 17.07 10.39
N ARG A 246 8.74 17.16 10.97
CA ARG A 246 8.07 16.02 11.63
C ARG A 246 7.02 15.36 10.72
N LEU A 247 7.13 15.56 9.41
CA LEU A 247 6.34 14.94 8.37
C LEU A 247 7.13 13.81 7.69
N HIS A 248 8.36 14.08 7.27
CA HIS A 248 9.17 13.09 6.59
C HIS A 248 9.88 12.17 7.57
N LEU A 249 10.00 10.91 7.17
CA LEU A 249 10.73 9.90 7.91
C LEU A 249 12.22 9.95 7.56
N ASN A 250 13.06 9.70 8.55
CA ASN A 250 14.46 9.36 8.32
C ASN A 250 14.63 7.86 7.97
N PRO A 251 15.84 7.35 7.67
CA PRO A 251 16.06 5.93 7.36
C PRO A 251 15.52 4.97 8.41
N LYS A 252 15.60 5.31 9.69
CA LYS A 252 15.07 4.49 10.80
C LYS A 252 13.54 4.42 10.78
N GLY A 253 12.88 5.55 10.49
CA GLY A 253 11.43 5.61 10.33
C GLY A 253 10.96 4.78 9.13
N HIS A 254 11.66 4.89 8.00
CA HIS A 254 11.37 4.08 6.83
C HIS A 254 11.64 2.58 7.06
N SER A 255 12.69 2.22 7.80
CA SER A 255 12.94 0.82 8.18
C SER A 255 11.80 0.26 9.02
N ARG A 256 11.29 1.03 9.99
CA ARG A 256 10.12 0.64 10.79
C ARG A 256 8.88 0.45 9.92
N LEU A 257 8.61 1.39 9.01
CA LEU A 257 7.47 1.33 8.10
C LEU A 257 7.56 0.12 7.15
N GLY A 258 8.74 -0.13 6.58
CA GLY A 258 9.00 -1.29 5.72
C GLY A 258 8.81 -2.61 6.45
N ALA A 259 9.33 -2.74 7.68
CA ALA A 259 9.12 -3.92 8.51
C ALA A 259 7.62 -4.17 8.80
N THR A 260 6.86 -3.11 9.11
CA THR A 260 5.40 -3.20 9.26
C THR A 260 4.75 -3.74 7.98
N LEU A 261 5.14 -3.21 6.82
CA LEU A 261 4.58 -3.63 5.53
C LEU A 261 4.89 -5.09 5.21
N VAL A 262 6.07 -5.62 5.55
CA VAL A 262 6.38 -7.04 5.36
C VAL A 262 5.31 -7.93 6.03
N TYR A 263 4.93 -7.64 7.27
CA TYR A 263 3.90 -8.42 7.97
C TYR A 263 2.49 -8.15 7.44
N GLN A 264 2.15 -6.91 7.12
CA GLN A 264 0.82 -6.54 6.62
C GLN A 264 0.55 -7.17 5.25
N LEU A 265 1.53 -7.20 4.35
CA LEU A 265 1.42 -7.80 3.02
C LEU A 265 1.20 -9.32 3.09
N MET A 266 1.66 -10.00 4.14
CA MET A 266 1.43 -11.43 4.34
C MET A 266 -0.05 -11.75 4.57
N ALA A 267 -0.81 -10.84 5.18
CA ALA A 267 -2.22 -11.01 5.53
C ALA A 267 -3.20 -10.59 4.42
N LEU A 268 -2.70 -9.98 3.34
CA LEU A 268 -3.57 -9.52 2.26
C LEU A 268 -3.90 -10.64 1.26
N PRO A 269 -5.12 -10.61 0.67
CA PRO A 269 -5.40 -11.46 -0.48
C PRO A 269 -4.46 -11.09 -1.63
N CYS A 270 -3.89 -12.09 -2.27
CA CYS A 270 -3.00 -11.94 -3.42
C CYS A 270 -3.67 -12.51 -4.67
N THR A 271 -3.47 -11.83 -5.81
CA THR A 271 -4.00 -12.24 -7.12
C THR A 271 -2.92 -12.85 -8.03
N PHE A 272 -1.70 -13.06 -7.53
CA PHE A 272 -0.56 -13.62 -8.23
C PHE A 272 0.04 -14.84 -7.51
#